data_da9b0ae028c65782c5dae6bfec0deb71
#
_entry.id   da9b0ae028c65782c5dae6bfec0deb71
#
_cell.length_a   1.000
_cell.length_b   1.000
_cell.length_c   1.000
_cell.angle_alpha   90.00
_cell.angle_beta   90.00
_cell.angle_gamma   90.00
#
_symmetry.space_group_name_H-M   'P 1'
#
loop_
_entity.id
_entity.type
_entity.pdbx_description
1 polymer ?
#
loop_
_entity_poly.entity_id
_entity_poly.type
_entity_poly.pdbx_seq_one_letter_code
_entity_poly.pdbx_strand_id
1 'polypeptide(L)'
;IDAARAMITCLKPADDPQADGLVLRVWEVAGRDGPLRIGVTGFRKAVATDLLERDQAPLPILDGAVEVGLRPHGFAAIRLLP
;
A
#
# COMPACT_ATOMS: atom_id res chain seq x y z
N ILE A 1 5.39 -0.33 -9.02
CA ILE A 1 3.93 -0.43 -9.24
C ILE A 1 3.61 -0.53 -10.73
N ASP A 2 2.63 -1.33 -11.07
CA ASP A 2 2.19 -1.50 -12.44
C ASP A 2 1.21 -0.38 -12.82
N ALA A 3 1.67 0.60 -13.57
CA ALA A 3 0.88 1.76 -13.97
C ALA A 3 -0.28 1.41 -14.92
N ALA A 4 -0.22 0.27 -15.60
CA ALA A 4 -1.32 -0.20 -16.45
C ALA A 4 -2.48 -0.76 -15.62
N ARG A 5 -2.27 -1.06 -14.37
CA ARG A 5 -3.26 -1.69 -13.50
C ARG A 5 -3.71 -0.81 -12.35
N ALA A 6 -2.82 -0.01 -11.78
CA ALA A 6 -3.12 0.72 -10.56
C ALA A 6 -2.58 2.14 -10.58
N MET A 7 -3.26 3.02 -9.88
CA MET A 7 -2.90 4.43 -9.75
C MET A 7 -2.65 4.73 -8.27
N ILE A 8 -1.57 5.45 -7.99
CA ILE A 8 -1.33 6.01 -6.66
C ILE A 8 -2.25 7.21 -6.50
N THR A 9 -3.16 7.15 -5.54
CA THR A 9 -4.11 8.21 -5.28
C THR A 9 -3.71 9.09 -4.12
N CYS A 10 -2.82 8.61 -3.25
CA CYS A 10 -2.33 9.37 -2.12
C CYS A 10 -0.99 8.80 -1.67
N LEU A 11 -0.06 9.69 -1.35
CA LEU A 11 1.19 9.37 -0.68
C LEU A 11 1.46 10.51 0.29
N LYS A 12 1.36 10.24 1.58
CA LYS A 12 1.44 11.28 2.62
C LYS A 12 1.99 10.70 3.92
N PRO A 13 2.49 11.54 4.84
CA PRO A 13 2.76 11.10 6.20
C PRO A 13 1.48 10.56 6.86
N ALA A 14 1.65 9.64 7.83
CA ALA A 14 0.53 9.13 8.60
C ALA A 14 -0.20 10.28 9.31
N ASP A 15 -1.55 10.24 9.33
CA ASP A 15 -2.36 11.29 9.94
C ASP A 15 -2.19 11.35 11.46
N ASP A 16 -1.99 10.20 12.10
CA ASP A 16 -1.76 10.15 13.55
C ASP A 16 -0.35 10.66 13.85
N PRO A 17 -0.19 11.77 14.61
CA PRO A 17 1.13 12.27 14.94
C PRO A 17 1.95 11.32 15.82
N GLN A 18 1.33 10.30 16.39
CA GLN A 18 2.02 9.23 17.13
C GLN A 18 2.47 8.08 16.22
N ALA A 19 1.98 8.02 15.00
CA ALA A 19 2.35 6.98 14.05
C ALA A 19 3.48 7.45 13.15
N ASP A 20 4.46 6.58 12.93
CA ASP A 20 5.56 6.83 11.99
C ASP A 20 5.17 6.38 10.59
N GLY A 21 5.93 6.86 9.60
CA GLY A 21 5.92 6.34 8.26
C GLY A 21 5.07 7.14 7.28
N LEU A 22 4.93 6.55 6.09
CA LEU A 22 4.16 7.12 4.99
C LEU A 22 2.96 6.23 4.71
N VAL A 23 1.84 6.85 4.38
CA VAL A 23 0.64 6.14 3.91
C VAL A 23 0.57 6.24 2.41
N LEU A 24 0.47 5.08 1.77
CA LEU A 24 0.31 4.94 0.32
C LEU A 24 -1.09 4.36 0.06
N ARG A 25 -1.85 5.02 -0.80
CA ARG A 25 -3.14 4.51 -1.29
C ARG A 25 -3.07 4.27 -2.77
N VAL A 26 -3.57 3.13 -3.20
CA VAL A 26 -3.62 2.76 -4.61
C VAL A 26 -5.04 2.38 -5.01
N TRP A 27 -5.36 2.64 -6.27
CA TRP A 27 -6.64 2.32 -6.88
C TRP A 27 -6.41 1.41 -8.08
N GLU A 28 -7.11 0.27 -8.12
CA GLU A 28 -7.09 -0.64 -9.26
C GLU A 28 -7.93 -0.05 -10.39
N VAL A 29 -7.32 0.22 -11.53
CA VAL A 29 -7.97 0.95 -12.63
C VAL A 29 -8.22 0.09 -13.88
N ALA A 30 -7.67 -1.14 -13.91
CA ALA A 30 -7.78 -2.02 -15.08
C ALA A 30 -8.97 -3.00 -15.02
N GLY A 31 -9.64 -3.08 -13.88
CA GLY A 31 -10.73 -4.04 -13.70
C GLY A 31 -10.25 -5.47 -13.47
N ARG A 32 -9.04 -5.65 -12.93
CA ARG A 32 -8.45 -6.96 -12.65
C ARG A 32 -8.49 -7.28 -11.17
N ASP A 33 -8.65 -8.56 -10.86
CA ASP A 33 -8.51 -9.07 -9.50
C ASP A 33 -7.13 -9.70 -9.32
N GLY A 34 -6.61 -9.68 -8.10
CA GLY A 34 -5.37 -10.34 -7.74
C GLY A 34 -4.34 -9.43 -7.09
N PRO A 35 -3.14 -9.96 -6.78
CA PRO A 35 -2.12 -9.18 -6.09
C PRO A 35 -1.48 -8.13 -7.00
N LEU A 36 -1.15 -6.98 -6.39
CA LEU A 36 -0.34 -5.93 -6.98
C LEU A 36 1.00 -5.90 -6.26
N ARG A 37 2.09 -5.95 -7.00
CA ARG A 37 3.44 -5.83 -6.44
C ARG A 37 3.86 -4.36 -6.42
N ILE A 38 4.30 -3.89 -5.26
CA ILE A 38 4.72 -2.50 -5.06
C ILE A 38 6.15 -2.49 -4.53
N GLY A 39 7.06 -1.84 -5.25
CA GLY A 39 8.42 -1.64 -4.80
C GLY A 39 8.47 -0.67 -3.63
N VAL A 40 9.12 -1.07 -2.54
CA VAL A 40 9.20 -0.30 -1.30
C VAL A 40 10.64 -0.20 -0.78
N THR A 41 11.59 -0.08 -1.68
CA THR A 41 12.99 0.03 -1.35
C THR A 41 13.24 1.20 -0.40
N GLY A 42 13.98 0.98 0.68
CA GLY A 42 14.25 1.99 1.69
C GLY A 42 13.34 1.91 2.91
N PHE A 43 12.31 1.06 2.88
CA PHE A 43 11.46 0.80 4.03
C PHE A 43 11.72 -0.58 4.60
N ARG A 44 11.57 -0.73 5.90
CA ARG A 44 11.82 -2.01 6.61
C ARG A 44 10.53 -2.76 6.90
N LYS A 45 9.43 -2.05 7.05
CA LYS A 45 8.14 -2.64 7.38
C LYS A 45 7.04 -2.05 6.53
N ALA A 46 6.05 -2.86 6.25
CA ALA A 46 4.83 -2.43 5.59
C ALA A 46 3.63 -3.06 6.33
N VAL A 47 2.58 -2.28 6.49
CA VAL A 47 1.37 -2.71 7.17
C VAL A 47 0.16 -2.37 6.32
N ALA A 48 -0.69 -3.35 6.05
CA ALA A 48 -1.98 -3.07 5.40
C ALA A 48 -2.85 -2.28 6.37
N THR A 49 -3.47 -1.20 5.89
CA THR A 49 -4.38 -0.39 6.68
C THR A 49 -5.75 -0.30 6.01
N ASP A 50 -6.75 0.15 6.76
CA ASP A 50 -8.02 0.57 6.16
C ASP A 50 -7.92 2.04 5.71
N LEU A 51 -9.01 2.59 5.17
CA LEU A 51 -9.01 3.97 4.69
C LEU A 51 -8.90 5.01 5.80
N LEU A 52 -9.09 4.61 7.05
CA LEU A 52 -8.87 5.45 8.23
C LEU A 52 -7.48 5.27 8.83
N GLU A 53 -6.58 4.61 8.10
CA GLU A 53 -5.18 4.36 8.48
C GLU A 53 -5.03 3.47 9.72
N ARG A 54 -6.05 2.68 10.05
CA ARG A 54 -5.96 1.69 11.13
C ARG A 54 -5.26 0.44 10.62
N ASP A 55 -4.27 -0.03 11.38
CA ASP A 55 -3.50 -1.20 11.02
C ASP A 55 -4.40 -2.45 10.97
N GLN A 56 -4.28 -3.22 9.89
CA GLN A 56 -5.05 -4.45 9.69
C GLN A 56 -4.16 -5.68 9.76
N ALA A 57 -3.07 -5.70 9.01
CA ALA A 57 -2.16 -6.84 8.96
C ALA A 57 -0.78 -6.41 8.49
N PRO A 58 0.29 -7.04 9.04
CA PRO A 58 1.63 -6.81 8.51
C PRO A 58 1.75 -7.39 7.10
N LEU A 59 2.51 -6.71 6.26
CA LEU A 59 2.84 -7.16 4.91
C LEU A 59 4.33 -7.46 4.86
N PRO A 60 4.74 -8.70 4.54
CA PRO A 60 6.15 -8.99 4.42
C PRO A 60 6.76 -8.26 3.22
N ILE A 61 7.96 -7.71 3.42
CA ILE A 61 8.73 -7.12 2.33
C ILE A 61 9.69 -8.20 1.82
N LEU A 62 9.49 -8.60 0.57
CA LEU A 62 10.30 -9.62 -0.10
C LEU A 62 10.95 -9.01 -1.34
N ASP A 63 12.28 -9.11 -1.42
CA ASP A 63 13.05 -8.56 -2.55
C ASP A 63 12.75 -7.07 -2.78
N GLY A 64 12.58 -6.31 -1.70
CA GLY A 64 12.31 -4.87 -1.79
C GLY A 64 10.91 -4.51 -2.25
N ALA A 65 9.96 -5.44 -2.20
CA ALA A 65 8.59 -5.21 -2.63
C ALA A 65 7.58 -5.89 -1.71
N VAL A 66 6.36 -5.39 -1.72
CA VAL A 66 5.20 -6.00 -1.06
C VAL A 66 4.17 -6.40 -2.10
N GLU A 67 3.37 -7.39 -1.78
CA GLU A 67 2.21 -7.75 -2.58
C GLU A 67 0.93 -7.39 -1.82
N VAL A 68 0.02 -6.70 -2.50
CA VAL A 68 -1.25 -6.24 -1.94
C VAL A 68 -2.37 -6.82 -2.78
N GLY A 69 -3.31 -7.51 -2.14
CA GLY A 69 -4.50 -7.98 -2.84
C GLY A 69 -5.39 -6.81 -3.24
N LEU A 70 -5.75 -6.76 -4.51
CA LEU A 70 -6.66 -5.74 -5.04
C LEU A 70 -7.82 -6.40 -5.77
N ARG A 71 -9.02 -5.93 -5.48
CA ARG A 71 -10.21 -6.28 -6.27
C ARG A 71 -10.33 -5.36 -7.47
N PRO A 72 -11.06 -5.76 -8.53
CA PRO A 72 -11.30 -4.87 -9.67
C PRO A 72 -11.87 -3.53 -9.20
N HIS A 73 -11.24 -2.43 -9.62
CA HIS A 73 -11.58 -1.06 -9.23
C HIS A 73 -11.59 -0.80 -7.73
N GLY A 74 -10.94 -1.67 -6.95
CA GLY A 74 -10.83 -1.53 -5.50
C GLY A 74 -9.66 -0.67 -5.08
N PHE A 75 -9.64 -0.32 -3.81
CA PHE A 75 -8.58 0.45 -3.18
C PHE A 75 -7.80 -0.41 -2.19
N ALA A 76 -6.53 -0.08 -2.02
CA ALA A 76 -5.74 -0.59 -0.92
C ALA A 76 -4.94 0.56 -0.30
N ALA A 77 -4.69 0.47 0.99
CA ALA A 77 -3.85 1.41 1.70
C ALA A 77 -2.79 0.64 2.49
N ILE A 78 -1.56 1.13 2.46
CA ILE A 78 -0.44 0.58 3.22
C ILE A 78 0.29 1.69 3.94
N ARG A 79 0.78 1.37 5.14
CA ARG A 79 1.71 2.23 5.87
C ARG A 79 3.10 1.65 5.74
N LEU A 80 4.04 2.48 5.27
CA LEU A 80 5.44 2.11 5.09
C LEU A 80 6.26 2.73 6.20
N LEU A 81 7.06 1.91 6.87
CA LEU A 81 7.89 2.33 8.00
C LEU A 81 9.37 2.23 7.64
N PRO A 82 10.17 3.22 8.09
CA PRO A 82 11.61 3.22 7.86
C PRO A 82 12.33 2.08 8.58
#